data_98e46f3c3828930ff6d7619e0c307e61
#
_entry.id   98e46f3c3828930ff6d7619e0c307e61
#
_cell.length_a   1.000
_cell.length_b   1.000
_cell.length_c   1.000
_cell.angle_alpha   90.00
_cell.angle_beta   90.00
_cell.angle_gamma   90.00
#
_symmetry.space_group_name_H-M   'P 1'
#
loop_
_entity.id
_entity.type
_entity.pdbx_description
1 polymer ?
#
loop_
_entity_poly.entity_id
_entity_poly.type
_entity_poly.pdbx_seq_one_letter_code
_entity_poly.pdbx_strand_id
1 'polypeptide(L)'
;MDSVTQRIVNYIEQTDVTHREDLLSVARIAFLDYLASLASAEEEQAVQNLARFIGTDQNITVNQDIFTNQNKTAHVDGYERNSTVRRADKAMYYGFASHYLDFDDAQANLAGHFSTVLYSALLAVLEPNDTWNDFFRAYIIGAELEGIIGSLINPAHRTQGWHSTGTVGVIGAAAAIGALRGLHGESLAQLLSLAATQSAGMFFQSGTDGKPLHAGLAARNGVWAYELLQYTLLQTSTKPFDPERGWFKTIGNITVTSNDIVSRWLAPGQLIDPGLWMKVHPYCSAAICGAEAAETVAHSIYTTSSSYVSKHYNVSPDAEEQGKRRLCATLVSSLWDDIDRVTVHFPLGADAALRYTAPTTGREGQFSIEYIVYQVLAYGAVQDELFKIDTIDQSVRDYMSRIERVYDLPKVSQTERITKVTVTLKNGETFTEMVNNPKGSPNNPLTLEDIRIKLGLTLKADQIDRIMEAFTHTNEVEPFLQTLRKEGVLHV
;
A
#
# COMPACT_ATOMS: atom_id res chain seq x y z
N MET A 1 -5.84 -4.08 -37.92
CA MET A 1 -5.59 -3.30 -36.69
C MET A 1 -4.59 -4.08 -35.86
N ASP A 2 -3.55 -3.45 -35.37
CA ASP A 2 -2.62 -4.12 -34.45
C ASP A 2 -3.38 -4.59 -33.21
N SER A 3 -3.16 -5.85 -32.81
CA SER A 3 -3.74 -6.42 -31.59
C SER A 3 -3.27 -5.66 -30.36
N VAL A 4 -4.19 -5.33 -29.44
CA VAL A 4 -3.85 -4.71 -28.15
C VAL A 4 -2.91 -5.61 -27.35
N THR A 5 -3.20 -6.92 -27.33
CA THR A 5 -2.35 -7.91 -26.67
C THR A 5 -0.94 -7.95 -27.24
N GLN A 6 -0.82 -7.99 -28.59
CA GLN A 6 0.49 -8.00 -29.23
C GLN A 6 1.30 -6.73 -28.92
N ARG A 7 0.63 -5.58 -28.82
CA ARG A 7 1.30 -4.33 -28.46
C ARG A 7 1.83 -4.36 -27.02
N ILE A 8 1.03 -4.85 -26.07
CA ILE A 8 1.46 -5.02 -24.68
C ILE A 8 2.64 -6.00 -24.60
N VAL A 9 2.56 -7.15 -25.26
CA VAL A 9 3.64 -8.15 -25.34
C VAL A 9 4.93 -7.50 -25.86
N ASN A 10 4.88 -6.80 -26.98
CA ASN A 10 6.04 -6.14 -27.58
C ASN A 10 6.68 -5.12 -26.60
N TYR A 11 5.88 -4.37 -25.87
CA TYR A 11 6.41 -3.42 -24.89
C TYR A 11 7.07 -4.10 -23.70
N ILE A 12 6.48 -5.16 -23.16
CA ILE A 12 7.10 -5.92 -22.05
C ILE A 12 8.47 -6.47 -22.48
N GLU A 13 8.57 -7.00 -23.71
CA GLU A 13 9.80 -7.56 -24.25
C GLU A 13 10.89 -6.50 -24.49
N GLN A 14 10.50 -5.40 -25.12
CA GLN A 14 11.44 -4.42 -25.69
C GLN A 14 11.79 -3.28 -24.74
N THR A 15 11.06 -3.11 -23.64
CA THR A 15 11.31 -2.03 -22.70
C THR A 15 12.68 -2.17 -22.05
N ASP A 16 13.53 -1.18 -22.28
CA ASP A 16 14.80 -0.97 -21.60
C ASP A 16 14.68 0.25 -20.67
N VAL A 17 15.04 0.06 -19.41
CA VAL A 17 15.02 1.10 -18.38
C VAL A 17 16.40 1.46 -17.86
N THR A 18 17.47 0.94 -18.45
CA THR A 18 18.87 1.12 -17.99
C THR A 18 19.29 2.59 -17.93
N HIS A 19 18.67 3.45 -18.74
CA HIS A 19 18.92 4.90 -18.77
C HIS A 19 17.84 5.73 -18.08
N ARG A 20 16.90 5.09 -17.37
CA ARG A 20 15.80 5.71 -16.65
C ARG A 20 16.06 5.68 -15.13
N GLU A 21 17.13 6.39 -14.72
CA GLU A 21 17.49 6.47 -13.30
C GLU A 21 16.37 7.10 -12.44
N ASP A 22 15.54 7.93 -13.03
CA ASP A 22 14.32 8.45 -12.42
C ASP A 22 13.38 7.30 -11.98
N LEU A 23 13.08 6.36 -12.88
CA LEU A 23 12.22 5.19 -12.57
C LEU A 23 12.91 4.21 -11.63
N LEU A 24 14.20 3.95 -11.85
CA LEU A 24 14.99 3.03 -11.01
C LEU A 24 15.10 3.52 -9.57
N SER A 25 15.29 4.82 -9.36
CA SER A 25 15.34 5.41 -8.02
C SER A 25 14.02 5.25 -7.27
N VAL A 26 12.89 5.51 -7.94
CA VAL A 26 11.56 5.30 -7.34
C VAL A 26 11.34 3.82 -7.03
N ALA A 27 11.70 2.90 -7.95
CA ALA A 27 11.55 1.46 -7.73
C ALA A 27 12.36 0.98 -6.53
N ARG A 28 13.61 1.45 -6.36
CA ARG A 28 14.45 1.11 -5.19
C ARG A 28 13.83 1.57 -3.87
N ILE A 29 13.35 2.80 -3.80
CA ILE A 29 12.68 3.32 -2.60
C ILE A 29 11.38 2.56 -2.33
N ALA A 30 10.58 2.30 -3.36
CA ALA A 30 9.34 1.51 -3.26
C ALA A 30 9.58 0.08 -2.76
N PHE A 31 10.72 -0.52 -3.12
CA PHE A 31 11.09 -1.85 -2.61
C PHE A 31 11.41 -1.82 -1.11
N LEU A 32 12.17 -0.83 -0.66
CA LEU A 32 12.48 -0.67 0.77
C LEU A 32 11.22 -0.30 1.57
N ASP A 33 10.33 0.53 1.03
CA ASP A 33 9.01 0.85 1.61
C ASP A 33 8.12 -0.39 1.74
N TYR A 34 8.12 -1.24 0.71
CA TYR A 34 7.44 -2.53 0.73
C TYR A 34 7.98 -3.45 1.83
N LEU A 35 9.31 -3.55 1.97
CA LEU A 35 9.94 -4.36 3.02
C LEU A 35 9.61 -3.85 4.43
N ALA A 36 9.57 -2.53 4.62
CA ALA A 36 9.17 -1.93 5.87
C ALA A 36 7.69 -2.25 6.19
N SER A 37 6.82 -2.19 5.20
CA SER A 37 5.41 -2.54 5.34
C SER A 37 5.20 -4.02 5.65
N LEU A 38 6.00 -4.90 5.02
CA LEU A 38 5.99 -6.35 5.28
C LEU A 38 6.42 -6.65 6.71
N ALA A 39 7.56 -6.11 7.15
CA ALA A 39 8.10 -6.32 8.49
C ALA A 39 7.14 -5.79 9.59
N SER A 40 6.46 -4.68 9.34
CA SER A 40 5.54 -4.07 10.31
C SER A 40 4.31 -4.92 10.63
N ALA A 41 3.94 -5.84 9.74
CA ALA A 41 2.75 -6.70 9.91
C ALA A 41 3.05 -8.10 10.46
N GLU A 42 4.32 -8.43 10.69
CA GLU A 42 4.75 -9.79 11.04
C GLU A 42 4.09 -10.32 12.32
N GLU A 43 3.94 -9.47 13.33
CA GLU A 43 3.34 -9.86 14.62
C GLU A 43 1.81 -9.89 14.60
N GLU A 44 1.18 -9.47 13.51
CA GLU A 44 -0.27 -9.45 13.39
C GLU A 44 -0.85 -10.87 13.33
N GLN A 45 -1.85 -11.14 14.17
CA GLN A 45 -2.40 -12.50 14.35
C GLN A 45 -2.90 -13.13 13.04
N ALA A 46 -3.54 -12.34 12.17
CA ALA A 46 -4.03 -12.84 10.89
C ALA A 46 -2.89 -13.19 9.92
N VAL A 47 -1.78 -12.43 9.96
CA VAL A 47 -0.57 -12.69 9.16
C VAL A 47 0.09 -13.99 9.62
N GLN A 48 0.25 -14.16 10.93
CA GLN A 48 0.75 -15.41 11.51
C GLN A 48 -0.15 -16.61 11.21
N ASN A 49 -1.47 -16.45 11.30
CA ASN A 49 -2.42 -17.51 10.97
C ASN A 49 -2.35 -17.90 9.49
N LEU A 50 -2.16 -16.93 8.57
CA LEU A 50 -1.95 -17.23 7.16
C LEU A 50 -0.63 -17.97 6.93
N ALA A 51 0.47 -17.53 7.56
CA ALA A 51 1.76 -18.23 7.51
C ALA A 51 1.60 -19.70 7.91
N ARG A 52 0.92 -19.93 9.00
CA ARG A 52 0.58 -21.28 9.44
C ARG A 52 -0.25 -22.05 8.43
N PHE A 53 -1.31 -21.50 7.91
CA PHE A 53 -2.21 -22.14 6.95
C PHE A 53 -1.46 -22.62 5.69
N ILE A 54 -0.50 -21.87 5.20
CA ILE A 54 0.29 -22.27 4.02
C ILE A 54 1.46 -23.21 4.35
N GLY A 55 1.69 -23.52 5.63
CA GLY A 55 2.67 -24.50 6.06
C GLY A 55 4.10 -23.97 6.24
N THR A 56 4.27 -22.68 6.54
CA THR A 56 5.56 -22.07 6.89
C THR A 56 6.00 -22.46 8.31
N ASP A 57 5.06 -22.83 9.18
CA ASP A 57 5.31 -23.24 10.56
C ASP A 57 4.91 -24.72 10.75
N GLN A 58 5.86 -25.56 11.16
CA GLN A 58 5.66 -27.01 11.31
C GLN A 58 4.90 -27.41 12.59
N ASN A 59 4.57 -26.46 13.48
CA ASN A 59 4.04 -26.73 14.82
C ASN A 59 2.58 -26.33 15.00
N ILE A 60 1.66 -26.61 14.04
CA ILE A 60 0.32 -26.06 14.18
C ILE A 60 -0.70 -27.09 14.62
N THR A 61 -1.27 -26.78 15.79
CA THR A 61 -2.61 -27.21 16.18
C THR A 61 -3.60 -26.17 15.66
N VAL A 62 -4.40 -26.50 14.66
CA VAL A 62 -5.48 -25.62 14.20
C VAL A 62 -6.54 -25.58 15.30
N ASN A 63 -6.68 -24.43 15.97
CA ASN A 63 -7.77 -24.22 16.90
C ASN A 63 -9.07 -24.08 16.08
N GLN A 64 -9.92 -25.07 16.10
CA GLN A 64 -11.25 -25.08 15.44
C GLN A 64 -12.30 -24.20 16.12
N ASP A 65 -11.93 -23.48 17.20
CA ASP A 65 -12.87 -22.74 18.04
C ASP A 65 -13.43 -21.46 17.42
N ILE A 66 -13.01 -21.10 16.20
CA ILE A 66 -13.53 -19.90 15.52
C ILE A 66 -14.97 -20.08 15.01
N PHE A 67 -15.43 -21.31 14.79
CA PHE A 67 -16.77 -21.57 14.21
C PHE A 67 -17.71 -22.40 15.06
N THR A 68 -17.24 -22.97 16.16
CA THR A 68 -18.11 -23.71 17.08
C THR A 68 -17.65 -23.52 18.52
N ASN A 69 -18.55 -23.10 19.40
CA ASN A 69 -18.34 -23.02 20.85
C ASN A 69 -18.10 -24.41 21.50
N GLN A 70 -17.30 -25.28 20.89
CA GLN A 70 -16.95 -26.57 21.46
C GLN A 70 -15.48 -26.90 21.16
N ASN A 71 -14.69 -27.00 22.24
CA ASN A 71 -13.31 -27.48 22.25
C ASN A 71 -13.18 -28.85 21.59
N LYS A 72 -12.74 -28.89 20.33
CA LYS A 72 -12.25 -30.10 19.68
C LYS A 72 -11.02 -29.82 18.87
N THR A 73 -9.87 -30.28 19.32
CA THR A 73 -8.64 -30.39 18.55
C THR A 73 -8.84 -31.41 17.45
N ALA A 74 -8.82 -30.99 16.19
CA ALA A 74 -8.78 -31.94 15.06
C ALA A 74 -7.30 -32.16 14.68
N HIS A 75 -6.83 -33.40 14.95
CA HIS A 75 -5.65 -33.93 14.31
C HIS A 75 -6.01 -34.26 12.86
N VAL A 76 -5.39 -33.60 11.89
CA VAL A 76 -5.39 -34.07 10.51
C VAL A 76 -4.17 -34.97 10.35
N ASP A 77 -4.36 -36.25 10.68
CA ASP A 77 -3.37 -37.29 10.43
C ASP A 77 -3.30 -37.58 8.92
N GLY A 78 -2.08 -37.54 8.38
CA GLY A 78 -1.77 -38.23 7.13
C GLY A 78 -1.46 -37.42 5.88
N TYR A 79 -1.09 -36.15 5.97
CA TYR A 79 -0.43 -35.48 4.86
C TYR A 79 1.02 -35.11 5.24
N GLU A 80 1.97 -35.95 4.85
CA GLU A 80 3.37 -35.58 4.78
C GLU A 80 3.49 -34.48 3.70
N ARG A 81 3.37 -33.21 4.09
CA ARG A 81 3.74 -32.08 3.25
C ARG A 81 5.26 -32.04 3.21
N ASN A 82 5.84 -32.28 2.04
CA ASN A 82 7.22 -31.93 1.76
C ASN A 82 7.46 -30.46 2.20
N SER A 83 8.51 -30.22 2.94
CA SER A 83 8.83 -29.02 3.72
C SER A 83 9.10 -27.72 2.92
N THR A 84 8.69 -27.64 1.67
CA THR A 84 8.88 -26.43 0.83
C THR A 84 7.53 -25.81 0.51
N VAL A 85 7.30 -24.60 1.04
CA VAL A 85 6.14 -23.76 0.68
C VAL A 85 6.18 -23.47 -0.82
N ARG A 86 5.06 -23.62 -1.52
CA ARG A 86 4.96 -23.33 -2.96
C ARG A 86 5.23 -21.85 -3.24
N ARG A 87 5.87 -21.52 -4.37
CA ARG A 87 6.14 -20.13 -4.80
C ARG A 87 4.86 -19.28 -4.80
N ALA A 88 3.75 -19.81 -5.31
CA ALA A 88 2.47 -19.11 -5.32
C ALA A 88 1.95 -18.81 -3.90
N ASP A 89 2.10 -19.74 -2.94
CA ASP A 89 1.68 -19.50 -1.56
C ASP A 89 2.60 -18.50 -0.83
N LYS A 90 3.89 -18.47 -1.14
CA LYS A 90 4.81 -17.42 -0.69
C LYS A 90 4.37 -16.03 -1.18
N ALA A 91 4.05 -15.91 -2.47
CA ALA A 91 3.54 -14.67 -3.04
C ALA A 91 2.26 -14.21 -2.34
N MET A 92 1.36 -15.14 -2.02
CA MET A 92 0.14 -14.84 -1.26
C MET A 92 0.45 -14.29 0.13
N TYR A 93 1.35 -14.93 0.85
CA TYR A 93 1.75 -14.48 2.19
C TYR A 93 2.37 -13.08 2.14
N TYR A 94 3.36 -12.87 1.26
CA TYR A 94 4.03 -11.59 1.13
C TYR A 94 3.07 -10.46 0.75
N GLY A 95 2.17 -10.69 -0.21
CA GLY A 95 1.20 -9.68 -0.64
C GLY A 95 0.14 -9.40 0.43
N PHE A 96 -0.30 -10.41 1.18
CA PHE A 96 -1.20 -10.22 2.30
C PHE A 96 -0.54 -9.44 3.43
N ALA A 97 0.66 -9.84 3.86
CA ALA A 97 1.36 -9.24 4.99
C ALA A 97 1.77 -7.79 4.69
N SER A 98 2.37 -7.53 3.51
CA SER A 98 2.81 -6.17 3.15
C SER A 98 1.65 -5.17 3.02
N HIS A 99 0.43 -5.66 2.71
CA HIS A 99 -0.77 -4.82 2.61
C HIS A 99 -1.64 -4.82 3.88
N TYR A 100 -1.31 -5.64 4.88
CA TYR A 100 -2.19 -5.88 6.03
C TYR A 100 -2.50 -4.62 6.83
N LEU A 101 -1.51 -3.80 7.09
CA LEU A 101 -1.65 -2.55 7.85
C LEU A 101 -2.05 -1.34 6.98
N ASP A 102 -2.30 -1.53 5.69
CA ASP A 102 -2.51 -0.42 4.73
C ASP A 102 -1.36 0.60 4.74
N PHE A 103 -0.12 0.11 4.97
CA PHE A 103 1.09 0.92 5.17
C PHE A 103 1.94 1.04 3.90
N ASP A 104 1.67 0.23 2.90
CA ASP A 104 2.27 0.20 1.57
C ASP A 104 1.84 1.40 0.71
N ASP A 105 2.55 1.57 -0.41
CA ASP A 105 2.27 2.65 -1.37
C ASP A 105 0.87 2.58 -1.99
N ALA A 106 0.44 3.68 -2.58
CA ALA A 106 -0.77 3.77 -3.37
C ALA A 106 -0.51 4.54 -4.67
N GLN A 107 -1.24 4.19 -5.73
CA GLN A 107 -1.12 4.84 -7.02
C GLN A 107 -2.50 5.29 -7.54
N ALA A 108 -2.56 6.55 -8.01
CA ALA A 108 -3.84 7.21 -8.28
C ALA A 108 -4.57 6.65 -9.51
N ASN A 109 -3.87 6.39 -10.62
CA ASN A 109 -4.48 5.84 -11.84
C ASN A 109 -5.03 4.43 -11.62
N LEU A 110 -4.26 3.59 -10.90
CA LEU A 110 -4.75 2.28 -10.49
C LEU A 110 -5.91 2.39 -9.50
N ALA A 111 -5.96 3.42 -8.68
CA ALA A 111 -6.78 3.51 -7.48
C ALA A 111 -6.56 2.28 -6.57
N GLY A 112 -5.29 1.91 -6.39
CA GLY A 112 -4.84 0.68 -5.76
C GLY A 112 -3.36 0.74 -5.40
N HIS A 113 -2.72 -0.43 -5.25
CA HIS A 113 -1.41 -0.61 -4.66
C HIS A 113 -0.52 -1.46 -5.56
N PHE A 114 0.61 -0.93 -6.02
CA PHE A 114 1.53 -1.63 -6.92
C PHE A 114 2.47 -2.57 -6.17
N SER A 115 3.25 -2.02 -5.24
CA SER A 115 4.41 -2.70 -4.67
C SER A 115 4.05 -3.97 -3.92
N THR A 116 2.94 -3.96 -3.20
CA THR A 116 2.48 -5.14 -2.44
C THR A 116 2.18 -6.34 -3.33
N VAL A 117 1.69 -6.14 -4.55
CA VAL A 117 1.43 -7.22 -5.50
C VAL A 117 2.70 -7.59 -6.26
N LEU A 118 3.37 -6.60 -6.85
CA LEU A 118 4.46 -6.84 -7.78
C LEU A 118 5.71 -7.39 -7.09
N TYR A 119 6.16 -6.79 -5.99
CA TYR A 119 7.33 -7.31 -5.27
C TYR A 119 7.06 -8.66 -4.63
N SER A 120 5.84 -8.90 -4.15
CA SER A 120 5.47 -10.21 -3.61
C SER A 120 5.53 -11.33 -4.67
N ALA A 121 5.06 -11.03 -5.87
CA ALA A 121 5.15 -11.97 -6.99
C ALA A 121 6.59 -12.17 -7.47
N LEU A 122 7.36 -11.09 -7.61
CA LEU A 122 8.75 -11.14 -8.05
C LEU A 122 9.64 -11.89 -7.04
N LEU A 123 9.54 -11.58 -5.74
CA LEU A 123 10.30 -12.29 -4.68
C LEU A 123 10.03 -13.79 -4.66
N ALA A 124 8.79 -14.21 -4.97
CA ALA A 124 8.43 -15.63 -4.98
C ALA A 124 9.02 -16.41 -6.16
N VAL A 125 9.36 -15.73 -7.25
CA VAL A 125 9.91 -16.38 -8.48
C VAL A 125 11.39 -16.11 -8.71
N LEU A 126 12.06 -15.38 -7.80
CA LEU A 126 13.49 -15.10 -7.92
C LEU A 126 14.34 -16.37 -8.03
N GLU A 127 15.39 -16.28 -8.80
CA GLU A 127 16.43 -17.29 -8.99
C GLU A 127 17.80 -16.74 -8.59
N PRO A 128 18.78 -17.58 -8.20
CA PRO A 128 20.05 -17.12 -7.62
C PRO A 128 20.87 -16.15 -8.47
N ASN A 129 20.70 -16.18 -9.80
CA ASN A 129 21.46 -15.36 -10.73
C ASN A 129 20.71 -14.09 -11.18
N ASP A 130 19.54 -13.80 -10.62
CA ASP A 130 18.80 -12.59 -10.96
C ASP A 130 19.53 -11.35 -10.45
N THR A 131 19.62 -10.33 -11.32
CA THR A 131 20.26 -9.06 -10.99
C THR A 131 19.27 -8.02 -10.52
N TRP A 132 19.75 -7.00 -9.80
CA TRP A 132 18.92 -5.85 -9.44
C TRP A 132 18.32 -5.13 -10.66
N ASN A 133 19.07 -5.06 -11.75
CA ASN A 133 18.59 -4.44 -12.98
C ASN A 133 17.38 -5.19 -13.55
N ASP A 134 17.43 -6.53 -13.61
CA ASP A 134 16.32 -7.35 -14.09
C ASP A 134 15.13 -7.27 -13.14
N PHE A 135 15.38 -7.28 -11.83
CA PHE A 135 14.35 -7.21 -10.80
C PHE A 135 13.59 -5.87 -10.85
N PHE A 136 14.31 -4.74 -10.87
CA PHE A 136 13.66 -3.44 -10.93
C PHE A 136 13.06 -3.13 -12.31
N ARG A 137 13.69 -3.60 -13.41
CA ARG A 137 13.07 -3.54 -14.73
C ARG A 137 11.72 -4.27 -14.74
N ALA A 138 11.66 -5.46 -14.19
CA ALA A 138 10.43 -6.24 -14.09
C ALA A 138 9.34 -5.52 -13.28
N TYR A 139 9.70 -4.95 -12.13
CA TYR A 139 8.78 -4.16 -11.33
C TYR A 139 8.23 -2.95 -12.11
N ILE A 140 9.11 -2.17 -12.77
CA ILE A 140 8.72 -0.99 -13.55
C ILE A 140 7.74 -1.38 -14.66
N ILE A 141 7.97 -2.49 -15.37
CA ILE A 141 7.09 -3.00 -16.42
C ILE A 141 5.71 -3.38 -15.85
N GLY A 142 5.68 -4.10 -14.75
CA GLY A 142 4.42 -4.46 -14.08
C GLY A 142 3.64 -3.23 -13.64
N ALA A 143 4.30 -2.28 -12.97
CA ALA A 143 3.72 -1.03 -12.52
C ALA A 143 3.20 -0.16 -13.68
N GLU A 144 3.95 -0.09 -14.77
CA GLU A 144 3.54 0.63 -15.98
C GLU A 144 2.26 0.06 -16.56
N LEU A 145 2.19 -1.26 -16.72
CA LEU A 145 0.98 -1.91 -17.24
C LEU A 145 -0.22 -1.73 -16.31
N GLU A 146 -0.04 -1.91 -15.00
CA GLU A 146 -1.12 -1.70 -14.02
C GLU A 146 -1.65 -0.27 -14.05
N GLY A 147 -0.75 0.71 -14.08
CA GLY A 147 -1.13 2.11 -14.11
C GLY A 147 -1.83 2.52 -15.40
N ILE A 148 -1.37 2.02 -16.56
CA ILE A 148 -2.04 2.25 -17.84
C ILE A 148 -3.45 1.63 -17.83
N ILE A 149 -3.58 0.35 -17.44
CA ILE A 149 -4.89 -0.30 -17.34
C ILE A 149 -5.78 0.50 -16.37
N GLY A 150 -5.26 0.85 -15.19
CA GLY A 150 -5.98 1.64 -14.19
C GLY A 150 -6.48 2.96 -14.73
N SER A 151 -5.63 3.72 -15.46
CA SER A 151 -6.00 5.01 -16.07
C SER A 151 -7.13 4.91 -17.12
N LEU A 152 -7.26 3.74 -17.74
CA LEU A 152 -8.30 3.51 -18.76
C LEU A 152 -9.64 3.11 -18.15
N ILE A 153 -9.66 2.37 -17.04
CA ILE A 153 -10.89 1.81 -16.46
C ILE A 153 -11.45 2.61 -15.28
N ASN A 154 -10.62 3.34 -14.54
CA ASN A 154 -11.06 4.13 -13.39
C ASN A 154 -11.56 5.53 -13.79
N PRO A 155 -12.50 6.13 -13.05
CA PRO A 155 -13.07 5.67 -11.78
C PRO A 155 -14.22 4.66 -11.94
N ALA A 156 -14.69 4.36 -13.15
CA ALA A 156 -15.87 3.55 -13.39
C ALA A 156 -15.75 2.14 -12.77
N HIS A 157 -14.59 1.50 -12.92
CA HIS A 157 -14.31 0.18 -12.36
C HIS A 157 -14.47 0.15 -10.83
N ARG A 158 -13.88 1.12 -10.13
CA ARG A 158 -14.03 1.26 -8.68
C ARG A 158 -15.48 1.56 -8.28
N THR A 159 -16.18 2.42 -9.04
CA THR A 159 -17.59 2.77 -8.79
C THR A 159 -18.51 1.56 -8.94
N GLN A 160 -18.17 0.63 -9.83
CA GLN A 160 -18.88 -0.65 -9.97
C GLN A 160 -18.63 -1.62 -8.80
N GLY A 161 -17.71 -1.32 -7.91
CA GLY A 161 -17.42 -2.11 -6.72
C GLY A 161 -16.20 -3.02 -6.83
N TRP A 162 -15.37 -2.88 -7.87
CA TRP A 162 -14.13 -3.63 -8.01
C TRP A 162 -13.00 -3.03 -7.17
N HIS A 163 -12.07 -3.89 -6.74
CA HIS A 163 -10.82 -3.49 -6.09
C HIS A 163 -9.65 -3.69 -7.06
N SER A 164 -9.15 -2.59 -7.64
CA SER A 164 -8.16 -2.62 -8.73
C SER A 164 -6.87 -3.37 -8.35
N THR A 165 -6.43 -3.31 -7.09
CA THR A 165 -5.27 -4.08 -6.58
C THR A 165 -5.43 -5.59 -6.84
N GLY A 166 -6.64 -6.12 -6.71
CA GLY A 166 -6.92 -7.54 -7.01
C GLY A 166 -7.13 -7.80 -8.50
N THR A 167 -7.96 -6.96 -9.16
CA THR A 167 -8.39 -7.23 -10.54
C THR A 167 -7.33 -6.91 -11.59
N VAL A 168 -6.53 -5.87 -11.41
CA VAL A 168 -5.46 -5.44 -12.32
C VAL A 168 -4.11 -5.98 -11.88
N GLY A 169 -3.86 -6.04 -10.55
CA GLY A 169 -2.59 -6.48 -10.00
C GLY A 169 -2.15 -7.88 -10.45
N VAL A 170 -3.08 -8.80 -10.66
CA VAL A 170 -2.76 -10.13 -11.20
C VAL A 170 -2.16 -10.06 -12.62
N ILE A 171 -2.61 -9.09 -13.42
CA ILE A 171 -2.09 -8.86 -14.78
C ILE A 171 -0.70 -8.22 -14.69
N GLY A 172 -0.52 -7.23 -13.81
CA GLY A 172 0.77 -6.61 -13.53
C GLY A 172 1.80 -7.61 -13.02
N ALA A 173 1.42 -8.46 -12.07
CA ALA A 173 2.28 -9.53 -11.56
C ALA A 173 2.73 -10.49 -12.69
N ALA A 174 1.82 -10.90 -13.57
CA ALA A 174 2.17 -11.73 -14.72
C ALA A 174 3.11 -11.03 -15.70
N ALA A 175 2.90 -9.73 -15.98
CA ALA A 175 3.78 -8.94 -16.83
C ALA A 175 5.17 -8.80 -16.22
N ALA A 176 5.26 -8.50 -14.91
CA ALA A 176 6.53 -8.43 -14.19
C ALA A 176 7.28 -9.76 -14.20
N ILE A 177 6.59 -10.87 -13.91
CA ILE A 177 7.19 -12.22 -13.97
C ILE A 177 7.65 -12.55 -15.40
N GLY A 178 6.82 -12.25 -16.42
CA GLY A 178 7.17 -12.47 -17.82
C GLY A 178 8.43 -11.70 -18.22
N ALA A 179 8.56 -10.43 -17.79
CA ALA A 179 9.73 -9.61 -18.01
C ALA A 179 10.98 -10.15 -17.30
N LEU A 180 10.85 -10.57 -16.01
CA LEU A 180 11.96 -11.13 -15.23
C LEU A 180 12.44 -12.47 -15.80
N ARG A 181 11.54 -13.32 -16.25
CA ARG A 181 11.84 -14.66 -16.78
C ARG A 181 12.09 -14.65 -18.30
N GLY A 182 12.14 -13.49 -18.94
CA GLY A 182 12.45 -13.38 -20.38
C GLY A 182 11.43 -14.08 -21.28
N LEU A 183 10.17 -14.16 -20.86
CA LEU A 183 9.11 -14.71 -21.72
C LEU A 183 8.79 -13.73 -22.86
N HIS A 184 8.50 -14.29 -24.04
CA HIS A 184 8.25 -13.50 -25.24
C HIS A 184 7.19 -14.15 -26.14
N GLY A 185 6.67 -13.37 -27.10
CA GLY A 185 5.72 -13.80 -28.12
C GLY A 185 4.48 -14.47 -27.53
N GLU A 186 4.21 -15.64 -28.04
CA GLU A 186 3.02 -16.41 -27.68
C GLU A 186 3.02 -16.84 -26.20
N SER A 187 4.18 -17.24 -25.65
CA SER A 187 4.26 -17.68 -24.26
C SER A 187 3.97 -16.54 -23.26
N LEU A 188 4.40 -15.32 -23.56
CA LEU A 188 4.04 -14.14 -22.75
C LEU A 188 2.55 -13.81 -22.87
N ALA A 189 1.98 -13.87 -24.11
CA ALA A 189 0.56 -13.67 -24.31
C ALA A 189 -0.31 -14.71 -23.58
N GLN A 190 0.13 -15.96 -23.52
CA GLN A 190 -0.54 -17.04 -22.78
C GLN A 190 -0.44 -16.82 -21.27
N LEU A 191 0.71 -16.37 -20.75
CA LEU A 191 0.86 -16.01 -19.33
C LEU A 191 -0.12 -14.90 -18.94
N LEU A 192 -0.16 -13.81 -19.72
CA LEU A 192 -1.10 -12.71 -19.49
C LEU A 192 -2.57 -13.18 -19.57
N SER A 193 -2.87 -14.12 -20.46
CA SER A 193 -4.21 -14.70 -20.58
C SER A 193 -4.62 -15.52 -19.37
N LEU A 194 -3.72 -16.38 -18.86
CA LEU A 194 -3.94 -17.13 -17.64
C LEU A 194 -4.15 -16.22 -16.43
N ALA A 195 -3.39 -15.14 -16.33
CA ALA A 195 -3.53 -14.16 -15.27
C ALA A 195 -4.85 -13.38 -15.39
N ALA A 196 -5.16 -12.85 -16.58
CA ALA A 196 -6.35 -12.04 -16.83
C ALA A 196 -7.66 -12.76 -16.47
N THR A 197 -7.74 -14.07 -16.68
CA THR A 197 -8.93 -14.86 -16.32
C THR A 197 -9.08 -15.07 -14.80
N GLN A 198 -8.09 -14.72 -14.01
CA GLN A 198 -8.10 -14.83 -12.54
C GLN A 198 -8.32 -13.47 -11.85
N SER A 199 -8.67 -12.44 -12.59
CA SER A 199 -8.98 -11.11 -12.04
C SER A 199 -10.16 -11.19 -11.07
N ALA A 200 -9.92 -10.84 -9.80
CA ALA A 200 -10.91 -10.88 -8.74
C ALA A 200 -10.63 -9.80 -7.67
N GLY A 201 -11.60 -9.58 -6.80
CA GLY A 201 -11.51 -8.64 -5.67
C GLY A 201 -12.59 -7.57 -5.72
N MET A 202 -13.28 -7.40 -4.58
CA MET A 202 -14.41 -6.46 -4.47
C MET A 202 -14.18 -5.43 -3.38
N PHE A 203 -14.46 -4.18 -3.69
CA PHE A 203 -14.16 -3.03 -2.84
C PHE A 203 -14.90 -3.03 -1.50
N PHE A 204 -16.02 -3.76 -1.37
CA PHE A 204 -16.74 -3.86 -0.10
C PHE A 204 -15.89 -4.45 1.04
N GLN A 205 -14.82 -5.16 0.73
CA GLN A 205 -13.86 -5.69 1.71
C GLN A 205 -12.92 -4.62 2.30
N SER A 206 -12.98 -3.37 1.84
CA SER A 206 -12.18 -2.28 2.41
C SER A 206 -12.50 -2.12 3.91
N GLY A 207 -11.45 -2.07 4.76
CA GLY A 207 -11.59 -2.05 6.22
C GLY A 207 -11.70 -3.44 6.88
N THR A 208 -11.56 -4.52 6.12
CA THR A 208 -11.50 -5.89 6.64
C THR A 208 -10.24 -6.61 6.15
N ASP A 209 -9.93 -7.79 6.69
CA ASP A 209 -8.80 -8.62 6.24
C ASP A 209 -8.97 -9.14 4.80
N GLY A 210 -10.17 -9.08 4.25
CA GLY A 210 -10.43 -9.36 2.85
C GLY A 210 -9.74 -8.40 1.88
N LYS A 211 -9.51 -7.13 2.28
CA LYS A 211 -8.80 -6.17 1.44
C LYS A 211 -7.33 -6.57 1.21
N PRO A 212 -6.48 -6.77 2.22
CA PRO A 212 -5.11 -7.22 2.01
C PRO A 212 -5.02 -8.62 1.38
N LEU A 213 -6.01 -9.49 1.61
CA LEU A 213 -6.07 -10.78 0.94
C LEU A 213 -6.17 -10.64 -0.60
N HIS A 214 -6.81 -9.60 -1.13
CA HIS A 214 -6.84 -9.37 -2.58
C HIS A 214 -5.45 -9.14 -3.16
N ALA A 215 -4.55 -8.41 -2.46
CA ALA A 215 -3.17 -8.22 -2.90
C ALA A 215 -2.41 -9.55 -2.91
N GLY A 216 -2.52 -10.33 -1.83
CA GLY A 216 -1.94 -11.67 -1.74
C GLY A 216 -2.43 -12.60 -2.84
N LEU A 217 -3.75 -12.63 -3.10
CA LEU A 217 -4.32 -13.46 -4.16
C LEU A 217 -3.90 -13.00 -5.56
N ALA A 218 -3.77 -11.70 -5.80
CA ALA A 218 -3.28 -11.18 -7.09
C ALA A 218 -1.84 -11.62 -7.35
N ALA A 219 -0.94 -11.44 -6.38
CA ALA A 219 0.44 -11.91 -6.46
C ALA A 219 0.53 -13.42 -6.67
N ARG A 220 -0.22 -14.19 -5.84
CA ARG A 220 -0.34 -15.65 -5.94
C ARG A 220 -0.78 -16.10 -7.33
N ASN A 221 -1.84 -15.50 -7.85
CA ASN A 221 -2.43 -15.89 -9.11
C ASN A 221 -1.53 -15.54 -10.32
N GLY A 222 -0.74 -14.46 -10.24
CA GLY A 222 0.32 -14.17 -11.20
C GLY A 222 1.38 -15.27 -11.24
N VAL A 223 1.89 -15.66 -10.06
CA VAL A 223 2.86 -16.76 -9.91
C VAL A 223 2.24 -18.09 -10.35
N TRP A 224 1.00 -18.38 -9.95
CA TRP A 224 0.27 -19.59 -10.33
C TRP A 224 0.10 -19.69 -11.85
N ALA A 225 -0.24 -18.58 -12.52
CA ALA A 225 -0.33 -18.53 -13.98
C ALA A 225 1.00 -18.89 -14.64
N TYR A 226 2.12 -18.37 -14.11
CA TYR A 226 3.46 -18.71 -14.58
C TYR A 226 3.79 -20.20 -14.37
N GLU A 227 3.54 -20.75 -13.18
CA GLU A 227 3.78 -22.16 -12.90
C GLU A 227 2.93 -23.08 -13.79
N LEU A 228 1.64 -22.76 -14.00
CA LEU A 228 0.78 -23.49 -14.93
C LEU A 228 1.34 -23.49 -16.34
N LEU A 229 1.80 -22.35 -16.83
CA LEU A 229 2.41 -22.26 -18.16
C LEU A 229 3.67 -23.12 -18.27
N GLN A 230 4.53 -23.13 -17.24
CA GLN A 230 5.81 -23.85 -17.27
C GLN A 230 5.67 -25.36 -17.11
N TYR A 231 4.74 -25.82 -16.27
CA TYR A 231 4.71 -27.23 -15.85
C TYR A 231 3.55 -28.05 -16.40
N THR A 232 2.55 -27.43 -17.03
CA THR A 232 1.34 -28.16 -17.40
C THR A 232 1.07 -28.22 -18.91
N LEU A 233 1.85 -27.51 -19.73
CA LEU A 233 1.62 -27.40 -21.18
C LEU A 233 0.19 -26.97 -21.55
N LEU A 234 -0.47 -26.21 -20.68
CA LEU A 234 -1.81 -25.69 -20.91
C LEU A 234 -1.82 -24.76 -22.13
N GLN A 235 -2.68 -25.06 -23.08
CA GLN A 235 -2.95 -24.15 -24.18
C GLN A 235 -4.06 -23.18 -23.80
N THR A 236 -3.80 -21.88 -23.98
CA THR A 236 -4.74 -20.81 -23.64
C THR A 236 -4.81 -19.79 -24.77
N SER A 237 -5.78 -18.89 -24.70
CA SER A 237 -5.88 -17.77 -25.64
C SER A 237 -4.63 -16.92 -25.63
N THR A 238 -4.23 -16.40 -26.78
CA THR A 238 -3.14 -15.42 -26.93
C THR A 238 -3.67 -13.99 -27.13
N LYS A 239 -4.96 -13.76 -26.88
CA LYS A 239 -5.63 -12.47 -27.13
C LYS A 239 -6.49 -12.00 -25.96
N PRO A 240 -5.96 -11.97 -24.72
CA PRO A 240 -6.76 -11.63 -23.53
C PRO A 240 -7.30 -10.20 -23.54
N PHE A 241 -6.68 -9.27 -24.26
CA PHE A 241 -7.03 -7.85 -24.27
C PHE A 241 -7.70 -7.38 -25.55
N ASP A 242 -7.90 -8.26 -26.53
CA ASP A 242 -8.50 -7.89 -27.81
C ASP A 242 -10.02 -7.67 -27.69
N PRO A 243 -10.62 -6.79 -28.55
CA PRO A 243 -11.80 -6.01 -28.16
C PRO A 243 -13.12 -6.75 -28.04
N GLU A 244 -13.32 -7.91 -28.66
CA GLU A 244 -14.67 -8.47 -28.73
C GLU A 244 -15.16 -9.11 -27.45
N ARG A 245 -14.30 -9.89 -26.76
CA ARG A 245 -14.59 -10.60 -25.49
C ARG A 245 -13.41 -10.58 -24.53
N GLY A 246 -12.43 -9.68 -24.75
CA GLY A 246 -11.26 -9.59 -23.90
C GLY A 246 -11.55 -8.93 -22.55
N TRP A 247 -10.53 -8.90 -21.74
CA TRP A 247 -10.59 -8.42 -20.35
C TRP A 247 -11.14 -6.98 -20.24
N PHE A 248 -10.68 -6.06 -21.10
CA PHE A 248 -11.16 -4.67 -21.09
C PHE A 248 -12.66 -4.57 -21.30
N LYS A 249 -13.21 -5.40 -22.19
CA LYS A 249 -14.65 -5.41 -22.46
C LYS A 249 -15.43 -6.03 -21.31
N THR A 250 -14.91 -7.13 -20.73
CA THR A 250 -15.64 -7.94 -19.74
C THR A 250 -15.56 -7.32 -18.35
N ILE A 251 -14.37 -6.95 -17.90
CA ILE A 251 -14.09 -6.44 -16.54
C ILE A 251 -14.05 -4.91 -16.53
N GLY A 252 -13.40 -4.29 -17.50
CA GLY A 252 -13.28 -2.84 -17.60
C GLY A 252 -14.53 -2.15 -18.15
N ASN A 253 -15.42 -2.90 -18.85
CA ASN A 253 -16.58 -2.39 -19.57
C ASN A 253 -16.25 -1.25 -20.56
N ILE A 254 -15.08 -1.32 -21.19
CA ILE A 254 -14.58 -0.34 -22.15
C ILE A 254 -14.05 -1.05 -23.42
N THR A 255 -13.85 -0.27 -24.46
CA THR A 255 -13.14 -0.70 -25.67
C THR A 255 -11.80 0.03 -25.72
N VAL A 256 -10.71 -0.71 -25.83
CA VAL A 256 -9.33 -0.20 -25.86
C VAL A 256 -8.72 -0.50 -27.22
N THR A 257 -7.90 0.43 -27.70
CA THR A 257 -7.12 0.29 -28.95
C THR A 257 -5.63 0.15 -28.62
N SER A 258 -4.84 -0.33 -29.56
CA SER A 258 -3.38 -0.36 -29.42
C SER A 258 -2.78 1.03 -29.16
N ASN A 259 -3.38 2.08 -29.73
CA ASN A 259 -2.92 3.46 -29.53
C ASN A 259 -3.12 3.96 -28.11
N ASP A 260 -4.13 3.48 -27.39
CA ASP A 260 -4.36 3.82 -25.98
C ASP A 260 -3.21 3.32 -25.09
N ILE A 261 -2.56 2.22 -25.46
CA ILE A 261 -1.38 1.69 -24.79
C ILE A 261 -0.13 2.47 -25.23
N VAL A 262 0.06 2.63 -26.55
CA VAL A 262 1.25 3.29 -27.14
C VAL A 262 1.45 4.71 -26.60
N SER A 263 0.37 5.50 -26.52
CA SER A 263 0.45 6.90 -26.10
C SER A 263 0.80 7.12 -24.64
N ARG A 264 0.74 6.05 -23.82
CA ARG A 264 0.96 6.12 -22.37
C ARG A 264 2.24 5.43 -21.91
N TRP A 265 2.73 4.44 -22.66
CA TRP A 265 3.83 3.58 -22.22
C TRP A 265 5.11 4.39 -21.98
N LEU A 266 5.54 4.44 -20.70
CA LEU A 266 6.70 5.19 -20.21
C LEU A 266 6.73 6.68 -20.65
N ALA A 267 5.56 7.31 -20.77
CA ALA A 267 5.42 8.70 -21.18
C ALA A 267 4.67 9.54 -20.10
N PRO A 268 5.37 9.97 -19.01
CA PRO A 268 6.78 9.74 -18.63
C PRO A 268 7.01 8.39 -17.93
N GLY A 269 5.99 7.67 -17.55
CA GLY A 269 5.92 6.43 -16.81
C GLY A 269 5.10 6.56 -15.52
N GLN A 270 4.38 5.51 -15.15
CA GLN A 270 3.40 5.52 -14.06
C GLN A 270 4.02 5.72 -12.66
N LEU A 271 5.30 5.44 -12.50
CA LEU A 271 6.04 5.70 -11.28
C LEU A 271 6.48 7.17 -11.13
N ILE A 272 6.41 7.97 -12.20
CA ILE A 272 6.76 9.39 -12.23
C ILE A 272 5.50 10.25 -12.22
N ASP A 273 4.54 9.95 -13.11
CA ASP A 273 3.26 10.65 -13.22
C ASP A 273 2.13 9.62 -13.42
N PRO A 274 1.23 9.51 -12.45
CA PRO A 274 1.03 10.32 -11.24
C PRO A 274 1.99 10.02 -10.07
N GLY A 275 2.89 9.04 -10.19
CA GLY A 275 3.83 8.66 -9.14
C GLY A 275 3.20 7.82 -8.03
N LEU A 276 4.00 7.48 -7.03
CA LEU A 276 3.59 6.71 -5.86
C LEU A 276 3.33 7.61 -4.65
N TRP A 277 2.29 7.29 -3.91
CA TRP A 277 1.96 7.86 -2.61
C TRP A 277 2.41 6.88 -1.54
N MET A 278 3.58 7.08 -0.97
CA MET A 278 4.13 6.28 0.12
C MET A 278 3.63 6.83 1.46
N LYS A 279 3.49 5.96 2.44
CA LYS A 279 2.87 6.34 3.73
C LYS A 279 3.90 6.33 4.84
N VAL A 280 3.85 7.34 5.70
CA VAL A 280 4.64 7.41 6.93
C VAL A 280 3.94 6.77 8.13
N HIS A 281 2.62 6.52 8.01
CA HIS A 281 1.76 5.90 9.02
C HIS A 281 0.78 4.90 8.38
N PRO A 282 0.33 3.87 9.10
CA PRO A 282 -0.52 2.79 8.58
C PRO A 282 -2.01 3.20 8.51
N TYR A 283 -2.36 4.11 7.61
CA TYR A 283 -3.75 4.51 7.35
C TYR A 283 -4.01 4.78 5.86
N CYS A 284 -5.28 4.93 5.51
CA CYS A 284 -5.71 5.18 4.14
C CYS A 284 -5.05 6.43 3.55
N SER A 285 -4.42 6.30 2.39
CA SER A 285 -3.72 7.39 1.72
C SER A 285 -4.58 8.63 1.41
N ALA A 286 -5.91 8.52 1.42
CA ALA A 286 -6.81 9.68 1.28
C ALA A 286 -6.75 10.64 2.48
N ALA A 287 -6.20 10.22 3.62
CA ALA A 287 -6.09 11.04 4.83
C ALA A 287 -4.74 11.76 4.96
N ILE A 288 -3.73 11.44 4.15
CA ILE A 288 -2.34 11.94 4.34
C ILE A 288 -2.31 13.48 4.39
N CYS A 289 -2.96 14.17 3.43
CA CYS A 289 -3.00 15.63 3.42
C CYS A 289 -3.71 16.21 4.66
N GLY A 290 -4.78 15.56 5.11
CA GLY A 290 -5.53 16.00 6.29
C GLY A 290 -4.77 15.79 7.60
N ALA A 291 -4.00 14.70 7.70
CA ALA A 291 -3.15 14.44 8.85
C ALA A 291 -2.05 15.51 8.97
N GLU A 292 -1.29 15.76 7.89
CA GLU A 292 -0.21 16.77 7.89
C GLU A 292 -0.75 18.19 8.09
N ALA A 293 -1.92 18.51 7.53
CA ALA A 293 -2.57 19.80 7.78
C ALA A 293 -2.96 19.95 9.27
N ALA A 294 -3.48 18.89 9.90
CA ALA A 294 -3.80 18.88 11.32
C ALA A 294 -2.56 19.02 12.20
N GLU A 295 -1.42 18.41 11.83
CA GLU A 295 -0.14 18.55 12.54
C GLU A 295 0.35 20.01 12.52
N THR A 296 0.30 20.65 11.36
CA THR A 296 0.68 22.06 11.21
C THR A 296 -0.25 22.97 12.01
N VAL A 297 -1.56 22.70 12.00
CA VAL A 297 -2.54 23.45 12.81
C VAL A 297 -2.27 23.26 14.30
N ALA A 298 -2.05 22.01 14.75
CA ALA A 298 -1.73 21.74 16.16
C ALA A 298 -0.48 22.49 16.61
N HIS A 299 0.58 22.44 15.80
CA HIS A 299 1.82 23.20 16.07
C HIS A 299 1.57 24.71 16.17
N SER A 300 0.78 25.26 15.25
CA SER A 300 0.43 26.69 15.24
C SER A 300 -0.34 27.10 16.49
N ILE A 301 -1.29 26.29 16.96
CA ILE A 301 -2.05 26.53 18.20
C ILE A 301 -1.09 26.57 19.41
N TYR A 302 -0.19 25.59 19.53
CA TYR A 302 0.75 25.52 20.64
C TYR A 302 1.74 26.68 20.68
N THR A 303 2.13 27.21 19.54
CA THR A 303 3.18 28.24 19.42
C THR A 303 2.63 29.67 19.42
N THR A 304 1.39 29.89 19.00
CA THR A 304 0.88 31.25 18.75
C THR A 304 -0.43 31.59 19.47
N SER A 305 -1.22 30.60 19.95
CA SER A 305 -2.46 30.91 20.66
C SER A 305 -2.18 31.58 22.01
N SER A 306 -2.78 32.75 22.18
CA SER A 306 -2.64 33.55 23.42
C SER A 306 -3.14 32.80 24.66
N SER A 307 -4.12 31.90 24.51
CA SER A 307 -4.67 31.07 25.58
C SER A 307 -3.77 29.89 25.96
N TYR A 308 -2.97 29.40 25.03
CA TYR A 308 -2.10 28.24 25.21
C TYR A 308 -0.69 28.61 25.67
N VAL A 309 -0.10 29.62 25.04
CA VAL A 309 1.24 30.14 25.40
C VAL A 309 1.30 30.60 26.84
N SER A 310 0.24 31.26 27.34
CA SER A 310 0.19 31.76 28.73
C SER A 310 0.04 30.68 29.79
N LYS A 311 -0.52 29.51 29.44
CA LYS A 311 -0.76 28.41 30.40
C LYS A 311 0.43 27.46 30.55
N HIS A 312 1.32 27.37 29.57
CA HIS A 312 2.27 26.26 29.43
C HIS A 312 3.74 26.66 29.23
N TYR A 313 4.08 27.96 29.15
CA TYR A 313 5.46 28.40 28.98
C TYR A 313 6.24 28.41 30.29
N ASN A 314 6.63 27.20 30.74
CA ASN A 314 7.74 27.01 31.69
C ASN A 314 8.65 25.86 31.23
N VAL A 315 8.95 25.80 29.93
CA VAL A 315 9.89 24.82 29.36
C VAL A 315 11.13 25.56 28.87
N SER A 316 12.31 25.10 29.31
CA SER A 316 13.60 25.74 29.01
C SER A 316 13.91 25.69 27.49
N PRO A 317 14.72 26.67 26.99
CA PRO A 317 15.09 26.77 25.57
C PRO A 317 15.84 25.56 24.99
N ASP A 318 16.42 24.69 25.84
CA ASP A 318 17.19 23.52 25.40
C ASP A 318 16.31 22.36 24.88
N ALA A 319 14.98 22.48 24.96
CA ALA A 319 14.02 21.54 24.44
C ALA A 319 13.70 21.75 22.93
N GLU A 320 14.15 22.86 22.34
CA GLU A 320 13.77 23.22 20.96
C GLU A 320 14.46 22.36 19.88
N GLU A 321 15.64 21.82 20.13
CA GLU A 321 16.39 21.04 19.14
C GLU A 321 16.03 19.53 19.18
N GLN A 322 15.56 19.01 20.31
CA GLN A 322 14.99 17.65 20.46
C GLN A 322 13.46 17.63 20.33
N GLY A 323 12.82 18.80 20.33
CA GLY A 323 11.37 19.00 20.46
C GLY A 323 10.55 18.84 19.16
N LYS A 324 11.14 18.62 17.99
CA LYS A 324 10.37 18.40 16.75
C LYS A 324 9.63 17.05 16.69
N ARG A 325 9.81 16.16 17.67
CA ARG A 325 9.17 14.81 17.71
C ARG A 325 8.56 14.39 19.05
N ARG A 326 8.52 15.23 20.08
CA ARG A 326 7.83 14.94 21.35
C ARG A 326 7.22 16.19 21.94
N LEU A 327 6.12 16.65 21.40
CA LEU A 327 5.18 17.38 22.26
C LEU A 327 4.73 16.41 23.37
N CYS A 328 5.00 16.79 24.62
CA CYS A 328 4.78 15.93 25.77
C CYS A 328 3.30 15.49 25.81
N ALA A 329 3.01 14.19 25.80
CA ALA A 329 1.65 13.64 25.81
C ALA A 329 0.72 14.24 26.88
N THR A 330 1.29 14.78 27.96
CA THR A 330 0.56 15.45 29.03
C THR A 330 0.04 16.84 28.64
N LEU A 331 0.67 17.54 27.68
CA LEU A 331 0.25 18.86 27.21
C LEU A 331 -0.87 18.80 26.19
N VAL A 332 -0.93 17.70 25.45
CA VAL A 332 -1.76 17.52 24.28
C VAL A 332 -3.18 17.08 24.62
N SER A 333 -3.37 16.29 25.70
CA SER A 333 -4.72 15.88 26.15
C SER A 333 -5.64 17.05 26.54
N SER A 334 -5.08 18.24 26.78
CA SER A 334 -5.85 19.43 27.16
C SER A 334 -6.36 20.24 25.94
N LEU A 335 -5.84 20.03 24.72
CA LEU A 335 -6.25 20.82 23.56
C LEU A 335 -7.71 20.60 23.21
N TRP A 336 -8.23 19.38 23.29
CA TRP A 336 -9.61 19.06 23.00
C TRP A 336 -10.62 19.76 23.92
N ASP A 337 -10.20 20.13 25.14
CA ASP A 337 -11.04 20.89 26.06
C ASP A 337 -11.26 22.33 25.59
N ASP A 338 -10.33 22.90 24.83
CA ASP A 338 -10.40 24.25 24.29
C ASP A 338 -10.92 24.32 22.85
N ILE A 339 -11.01 23.18 22.14
CA ILE A 339 -11.60 23.13 20.78
C ILE A 339 -13.11 23.20 20.85
N ASP A 340 -13.69 24.12 20.07
CA ASP A 340 -15.12 24.21 19.80
C ASP A 340 -15.51 23.29 18.64
N ARG A 341 -14.83 23.43 17.50
CA ARG A 341 -15.12 22.70 16.27
C ARG A 341 -13.87 22.49 15.42
N VAL A 342 -13.84 21.38 14.68
CA VAL A 342 -12.86 21.09 13.63
C VAL A 342 -13.60 20.88 12.30
N THR A 343 -13.12 21.52 11.24
CA THR A 343 -13.66 21.34 9.89
C THR A 343 -12.58 20.81 8.98
N VAL A 344 -12.86 19.67 8.34
CA VAL A 344 -11.95 19.07 7.33
C VAL A 344 -12.59 19.26 5.95
N HIS A 345 -11.89 20.00 5.10
CA HIS A 345 -12.39 20.38 3.79
C HIS A 345 -11.77 19.49 2.70
N PHE A 346 -12.61 19.00 1.81
CA PHE A 346 -12.25 18.13 0.68
C PHE A 346 -12.81 18.66 -0.65
N PRO A 347 -12.20 18.31 -1.78
CA PRO A 347 -12.92 18.25 -3.05
C PRO A 347 -14.02 17.18 -2.98
N LEU A 348 -15.14 17.41 -3.66
CA LEU A 348 -16.25 16.45 -3.66
C LEU A 348 -15.80 15.05 -4.10
N GLY A 349 -15.98 14.06 -3.23
CA GLY A 349 -15.65 12.65 -3.46
C GLY A 349 -14.18 12.27 -3.25
N ALA A 350 -13.28 13.20 -2.86
CA ALA A 350 -11.88 12.91 -2.58
C ALA A 350 -11.70 12.02 -1.33
N ASP A 351 -12.65 12.04 -0.43
CA ASP A 351 -12.71 11.26 0.82
C ASP A 351 -13.42 9.91 0.68
N ALA A 352 -13.81 9.48 -0.53
CA ALA A 352 -14.63 8.28 -0.75
C ALA A 352 -14.00 6.97 -0.19
N ALA A 353 -12.69 6.94 0.06
CA ALA A 353 -12.00 5.82 0.71
C ALA A 353 -12.08 5.89 2.24
N LEU A 354 -12.37 7.04 2.82
CA LEU A 354 -12.48 7.26 4.27
C LEU A 354 -13.91 6.98 4.74
N ARG A 355 -14.27 5.70 4.77
CA ARG A 355 -15.67 5.24 4.90
C ARG A 355 -16.28 5.44 6.28
N TYR A 356 -15.46 5.53 7.32
CA TYR A 356 -15.93 5.57 8.70
C TYR A 356 -15.89 7.01 9.23
N THR A 357 -17.05 7.57 9.51
CA THR A 357 -17.17 8.89 10.16
C THR A 357 -17.25 8.81 11.69
N ALA A 358 -17.60 7.62 12.21
CA ALA A 358 -17.65 7.32 13.63
C ALA A 358 -17.10 5.91 13.90
N PRO A 359 -15.78 5.69 13.72
CA PRO A 359 -15.18 4.38 13.90
C PRO A 359 -15.31 3.91 15.34
N THR A 360 -15.47 2.60 15.52
CA THR A 360 -15.58 1.94 16.82
C THR A 360 -14.34 1.14 17.19
N THR A 361 -13.49 0.82 16.21
CA THR A 361 -12.23 0.10 16.39
C THR A 361 -11.07 0.88 15.76
N GLY A 362 -9.85 0.63 16.22
CA GLY A 362 -8.65 1.22 15.63
C GLY A 362 -8.54 0.89 14.13
N ARG A 363 -8.91 -0.32 13.73
CA ARG A 363 -8.90 -0.76 12.32
C ARG A 363 -9.87 0.03 11.43
N GLU A 364 -11.06 0.32 11.90
CA GLU A 364 -11.98 1.24 11.23
C GLU A 364 -11.39 2.66 11.18
N GLY A 365 -10.67 3.04 12.23
CA GLY A 365 -9.98 4.33 12.37
C GLY A 365 -8.92 4.58 11.29
N GLN A 366 -8.27 3.55 10.73
CA GLN A 366 -7.37 3.69 9.58
C GLN A 366 -8.07 4.29 8.35
N PHE A 367 -9.39 4.18 8.27
CA PHE A 367 -10.23 4.68 7.18
C PHE A 367 -11.19 5.80 7.66
N SER A 368 -10.78 6.58 8.67
CA SER A 368 -11.53 7.70 9.26
C SER A 368 -10.65 8.93 9.38
N ILE A 369 -10.99 10.01 8.66
CA ILE A 369 -10.29 11.29 8.84
C ILE A 369 -10.55 11.86 10.24
N GLU A 370 -11.74 11.62 10.80
CA GLU A 370 -12.12 12.08 12.13
C GLU A 370 -11.18 11.49 13.20
N TYR A 371 -10.90 10.18 13.09
CA TYR A 371 -10.01 9.52 14.06
C TYR A 371 -8.56 9.94 13.90
N ILE A 372 -8.09 10.09 12.67
CA ILE A 372 -6.72 10.53 12.36
C ILE A 372 -6.49 11.97 12.83
N VAL A 373 -7.39 12.89 12.50
CA VAL A 373 -7.33 14.28 12.97
C VAL A 373 -7.47 14.36 14.48
N TYR A 374 -8.36 13.55 15.08
CA TYR A 374 -8.44 13.43 16.53
C TYR A 374 -7.08 13.09 17.15
N GLN A 375 -6.41 12.04 16.66
CA GLN A 375 -5.12 11.63 17.19
C GLN A 375 -4.08 12.75 17.10
N VAL A 376 -3.98 13.39 15.94
CA VAL A 376 -3.02 14.47 15.73
C VAL A 376 -3.26 15.63 16.69
N LEU A 377 -4.51 16.07 16.84
CA LEU A 377 -4.86 17.15 17.77
C LEU A 377 -4.75 16.74 19.24
N ALA A 378 -4.89 15.43 19.55
CA ALA A 378 -4.78 14.90 20.90
C ALA A 378 -3.34 14.58 21.31
N TYR A 379 -2.46 14.21 20.39
CA TYR A 379 -1.11 13.70 20.70
C TYR A 379 0.02 14.43 19.96
N GLY A 380 -0.29 15.42 19.13
CA GLY A 380 0.67 16.17 18.31
C GLY A 380 1.15 15.44 17.06
N ALA A 381 0.83 14.15 16.94
CA ALA A 381 1.15 13.29 15.79
C ALA A 381 0.23 12.07 15.81
N VAL A 382 0.16 11.36 14.69
CA VAL A 382 -0.51 10.07 14.59
C VAL A 382 0.20 9.04 15.49
N GLN A 383 -0.58 8.22 16.19
CA GLN A 383 -0.12 7.14 17.06
C GLN A 383 -0.49 5.80 16.43
N ASP A 384 0.48 5.10 15.84
CA ASP A 384 0.25 3.86 15.08
C ASP A 384 -0.39 2.75 15.94
N GLU A 385 -0.05 2.70 17.23
CA GLU A 385 -0.61 1.73 18.17
C GLU A 385 -2.12 1.90 18.40
N LEU A 386 -2.65 3.11 18.19
CA LEU A 386 -4.08 3.35 18.31
C LEU A 386 -4.91 2.74 17.15
N PHE A 387 -4.25 2.34 16.06
CA PHE A 387 -4.92 1.57 15.00
C PHE A 387 -5.08 0.08 15.33
N LYS A 388 -4.42 -0.42 16.39
CA LYS A 388 -4.47 -1.82 16.82
C LYS A 388 -5.52 -2.08 17.92
N ILE A 389 -6.14 -1.04 18.47
CA ILE A 389 -7.10 -1.20 19.58
C ILE A 389 -8.42 -1.81 19.10
N ASP A 390 -8.99 -2.71 19.90
CA ASP A 390 -10.25 -3.38 19.61
C ASP A 390 -11.46 -2.46 19.75
N THR A 391 -11.38 -1.45 20.64
CA THR A 391 -12.50 -0.55 20.92
C THR A 391 -12.01 0.88 21.16
N ILE A 392 -12.60 1.84 20.44
CA ILE A 392 -12.39 3.27 20.65
C ILE A 392 -13.35 3.73 21.75
N ASP A 393 -12.81 4.33 22.82
CA ASP A 393 -13.59 4.82 23.96
C ASP A 393 -14.67 5.84 23.55
N GLN A 394 -15.77 5.86 24.31
CA GLN A 394 -16.89 6.78 24.06
C GLN A 394 -16.43 8.25 24.13
N SER A 395 -15.54 8.61 25.07
CA SER A 395 -15.00 9.96 25.19
C SER A 395 -14.25 10.41 23.93
N VAL A 396 -13.50 9.51 23.29
CA VAL A 396 -12.83 9.78 22.02
C VAL A 396 -13.87 9.99 20.90
N ARG A 397 -14.92 9.17 20.86
CA ARG A 397 -16.00 9.32 19.89
C ARG A 397 -16.78 10.63 20.08
N ASP A 398 -16.93 11.09 21.33
CA ASP A 398 -17.54 12.39 21.62
C ASP A 398 -16.70 13.56 21.11
N TYR A 399 -15.36 13.47 21.17
CA TYR A 399 -14.46 14.44 20.53
C TYR A 399 -14.55 14.39 19.01
N MET A 400 -14.52 13.20 18.41
CA MET A 400 -14.66 13.03 16.96
C MET A 400 -15.97 13.61 16.41
N SER A 401 -17.05 13.61 17.20
CA SER A 401 -18.33 14.20 16.79
C SER A 401 -18.27 15.71 16.54
N ARG A 402 -17.21 16.40 16.97
CA ARG A 402 -16.95 17.83 16.66
C ARG A 402 -16.16 18.04 15.37
N ILE A 403 -15.79 16.97 14.66
CA ILE A 403 -15.07 17.02 13.40
C ILE A 403 -16.07 16.85 12.26
N GLU A 404 -16.17 17.88 11.42
CA GLU A 404 -17.11 17.94 10.30
C GLU A 404 -16.38 17.90 8.97
N ARG A 405 -16.89 17.12 7.99
CA ARG A 405 -16.41 17.14 6.60
C ARG A 405 -17.19 18.19 5.80
N VAL A 406 -16.46 19.01 5.04
CA VAL A 406 -17.03 20.01 4.14
C VAL A 406 -16.44 19.83 2.74
N TYR A 407 -17.26 19.99 1.71
CA TYR A 407 -16.90 19.74 0.30
C TYR A 407 -16.88 21.06 -0.50
N ASP A 408 -15.98 21.96 -0.12
CA ASP A 408 -15.86 23.31 -0.67
C ASP A 408 -14.56 23.58 -1.43
N LEU A 409 -13.64 22.57 -1.48
CA LEU A 409 -12.40 22.71 -2.24
C LEU A 409 -12.65 22.43 -3.73
N PRO A 410 -11.83 23.07 -4.61
CA PRO A 410 -11.94 22.82 -6.03
C PRO A 410 -11.62 21.34 -6.35
N LYS A 411 -12.28 20.82 -7.37
CA LYS A 411 -11.94 19.49 -7.88
C LYS A 411 -10.54 19.54 -8.49
N VAL A 412 -9.66 18.69 -7.99
CA VAL A 412 -8.32 18.47 -8.55
C VAL A 412 -8.31 17.24 -9.47
N SER A 413 -7.22 17.01 -10.19
CA SER A 413 -7.05 15.79 -10.99
C SER A 413 -7.09 14.55 -10.07
N GLN A 414 -7.29 13.37 -10.66
CA GLN A 414 -7.25 12.12 -9.87
C GLN A 414 -5.85 11.80 -9.31
N THR A 415 -4.83 12.48 -9.83
CA THR A 415 -3.42 12.32 -9.45
C THR A 415 -2.99 13.27 -8.36
N GLU A 416 -3.84 14.23 -8.02
CA GLU A 416 -3.59 15.24 -6.98
C GLU A 416 -4.49 14.99 -5.78
N ARG A 417 -4.04 15.43 -4.63
CA ARG A 417 -4.82 15.43 -3.37
C ARG A 417 -4.67 16.75 -2.68
N ILE A 418 -5.75 17.24 -2.14
CA ILE A 418 -5.78 18.49 -1.38
C ILE A 418 -6.74 18.33 -0.22
N THR A 419 -6.33 18.74 0.96
CA THR A 419 -7.19 18.79 2.16
C THR A 419 -6.83 20.02 2.97
N LYS A 420 -7.84 20.70 3.50
CA LYS A 420 -7.68 21.83 4.40
C LYS A 420 -8.30 21.47 5.76
N VAL A 421 -7.59 21.74 6.84
CA VAL A 421 -8.08 21.57 8.21
C VAL A 421 -8.23 22.92 8.86
N THR A 422 -9.38 23.19 9.46
CA THR A 422 -9.68 24.40 10.23
C THR A 422 -10.08 24.00 11.65
N VAL A 423 -9.40 24.51 12.65
CA VAL A 423 -9.70 24.35 14.07
C VAL A 423 -10.18 25.68 14.63
N THR A 424 -11.35 25.71 15.24
CA THR A 424 -11.90 26.87 15.96
C THR A 424 -11.86 26.58 17.45
N LEU A 425 -11.22 27.45 18.22
CA LEU A 425 -11.18 27.37 19.68
C LEU A 425 -12.42 28.05 20.31
N LYS A 426 -12.77 27.67 21.55
CA LYS A 426 -13.87 28.25 22.32
C LYS A 426 -13.71 29.76 22.58
N ASN A 427 -12.48 30.28 22.54
CA ASN A 427 -12.22 31.73 22.64
C ASN A 427 -12.44 32.49 21.32
N GLY A 428 -12.80 31.79 20.23
CA GLY A 428 -13.05 32.34 18.90
C GLY A 428 -11.81 32.41 18.00
N GLU A 429 -10.60 32.06 18.48
CA GLU A 429 -9.41 31.96 17.64
C GLU A 429 -9.62 30.81 16.62
N THR A 430 -9.15 31.01 15.39
CA THR A 430 -9.26 30.03 14.29
C THR A 430 -7.92 29.82 13.62
N PHE A 431 -7.56 28.56 13.45
CA PHE A 431 -6.30 28.10 12.81
C PHE A 431 -6.63 27.27 11.60
N THR A 432 -5.97 27.53 10.49
CA THR A 432 -6.28 26.87 9.23
C THR A 432 -4.99 26.53 8.49
N GLU A 433 -4.90 25.32 7.97
CA GLU A 433 -3.81 24.87 7.10
C GLU A 433 -4.35 24.06 5.94
N MET A 434 -3.69 24.14 4.78
CA MET A 434 -4.06 23.41 3.57
C MET A 434 -2.82 22.73 2.98
N VAL A 435 -2.91 21.42 2.80
CA VAL A 435 -1.80 20.58 2.28
C VAL A 435 -2.19 19.93 0.97
N ASN A 436 -1.28 19.97 -0.01
CA ASN A 436 -1.42 19.31 -1.31
C ASN A 436 -0.21 18.43 -1.68
N ASN A 437 0.95 18.63 -1.06
CA ASN A 437 2.16 17.84 -1.26
C ASN A 437 2.69 17.31 0.09
N PRO A 438 1.93 16.44 0.77
CA PRO A 438 2.36 15.88 2.05
C PRO A 438 3.60 15.00 1.87
N LYS A 439 4.29 14.72 2.95
CA LYS A 439 5.41 13.78 2.97
C LYS A 439 4.97 12.41 2.43
N GLY A 440 5.75 11.83 1.52
CA GLY A 440 5.44 10.59 0.81
C GLY A 440 4.61 10.78 -0.46
N SER A 441 4.20 12.02 -0.80
CA SER A 441 3.59 12.31 -2.11
C SER A 441 4.64 12.31 -3.24
N PRO A 442 4.23 12.16 -4.50
CA PRO A 442 5.15 12.21 -5.64
C PRO A 442 6.02 13.48 -5.70
N ASN A 443 5.49 14.62 -5.27
CA ASN A 443 6.19 15.92 -5.25
C ASN A 443 6.98 16.15 -3.94
N ASN A 444 6.85 15.30 -2.94
CA ASN A 444 7.58 15.33 -1.67
C ASN A 444 7.87 13.88 -1.22
N PRO A 445 8.67 13.12 -1.99
CA PRO A 445 8.85 11.69 -1.79
C PRO A 445 9.56 11.37 -0.47
N LEU A 446 9.43 10.12 -0.03
CA LEU A 446 10.23 9.59 1.06
C LEU A 446 11.70 9.52 0.66
N THR A 447 12.57 9.88 1.59
CA THR A 447 14.01 9.72 1.48
C THR A 447 14.44 8.36 2.08
N LEU A 448 15.69 7.97 1.87
CA LEU A 448 16.26 6.80 2.55
C LEU A 448 16.21 6.92 4.07
N GLU A 449 16.35 8.13 4.62
CA GLU A 449 16.22 8.36 6.06
C GLU A 449 14.78 8.13 6.55
N ASP A 450 13.78 8.57 5.79
CA ASP A 450 12.38 8.28 6.11
C ASP A 450 12.10 6.77 6.10
N ILE A 451 12.68 6.05 5.14
CA ILE A 451 12.59 4.58 5.10
C ILE A 451 13.29 3.93 6.30
N ARG A 452 14.46 4.43 6.71
CA ARG A 452 15.13 3.95 7.94
C ARG A 452 14.25 4.13 9.18
N ILE A 453 13.57 5.26 9.28
CA ILE A 453 12.61 5.52 10.36
C ILE A 453 11.44 4.53 10.30
N LYS A 454 10.89 4.29 9.12
CA LYS A 454 9.79 3.35 8.91
C LYS A 454 10.21 1.91 9.28
N LEU A 455 11.38 1.44 8.85
CA LEU A 455 11.95 0.16 9.28
C LEU A 455 12.18 0.09 10.79
N GLY A 456 12.55 1.21 11.41
CA GLY A 456 12.78 1.32 12.86
C GLY A 456 11.53 1.19 13.73
N LEU A 457 10.34 1.12 13.15
CA LEU A 457 9.11 0.78 13.88
C LEU A 457 9.11 -0.69 14.35
N THR A 458 9.85 -1.56 13.67
CA THR A 458 9.89 -3.01 13.96
C THR A 458 11.31 -3.57 14.12
N LEU A 459 12.28 -3.01 13.42
CA LEU A 459 13.65 -3.51 13.41
C LEU A 459 14.58 -2.65 14.28
N LYS A 460 15.61 -3.27 14.84
CA LYS A 460 16.66 -2.57 15.60
C LYS A 460 17.61 -1.83 14.65
N ALA A 461 18.26 -0.78 15.12
CA ALA A 461 19.16 0.06 14.33
C ALA A 461 20.27 -0.75 13.64
N ASP A 462 20.86 -1.73 14.31
CA ASP A 462 21.92 -2.58 13.76
C ASP A 462 21.41 -3.54 12.67
N GLN A 463 20.15 -3.99 12.74
CA GLN A 463 19.50 -4.78 11.67
C GLN A 463 19.28 -3.91 10.44
N ILE A 464 18.76 -2.69 10.64
CA ILE A 464 18.54 -1.71 9.56
C ILE A 464 19.86 -1.39 8.86
N ASP A 465 20.96 -1.15 9.61
CA ASP A 465 22.27 -0.87 9.03
C ASP A 465 22.75 -2.01 8.14
N ARG A 466 22.62 -3.26 8.59
CA ARG A 466 23.00 -4.43 7.76
C ARG A 466 22.13 -4.58 6.50
N ILE A 467 20.83 -4.32 6.61
CA ILE A 467 19.92 -4.37 5.45
C ILE A 467 20.29 -3.28 4.43
N MET A 468 20.48 -2.05 4.89
CA MET A 468 20.83 -0.93 4.01
C MET A 468 22.21 -1.10 3.36
N GLU A 469 23.19 -1.60 4.11
CA GLU A 469 24.52 -1.93 3.60
C GLU A 469 24.44 -3.03 2.53
N ALA A 470 23.74 -4.13 2.80
CA ALA A 470 23.56 -5.21 1.84
C ALA A 470 22.85 -4.72 0.57
N PHE A 471 21.85 -3.84 0.69
CA PHE A 471 21.13 -3.29 -0.45
C PHE A 471 22.01 -2.44 -1.37
N THR A 472 22.97 -1.70 -0.81
CA THR A 472 23.83 -0.78 -1.57
C THR A 472 25.06 -1.46 -2.19
N HIS A 473 25.54 -2.57 -1.62
CA HIS A 473 26.83 -3.15 -1.99
C HIS A 473 26.76 -4.47 -2.78
N THR A 474 25.56 -4.99 -3.06
CA THR A 474 25.41 -6.23 -3.83
C THR A 474 24.87 -5.95 -5.24
N ASN A 475 25.43 -6.61 -6.25
CA ASN A 475 24.94 -6.57 -7.64
C ASN A 475 23.85 -7.61 -7.90
N GLU A 476 23.84 -8.68 -7.11
CA GLU A 476 22.89 -9.79 -7.20
C GLU A 476 21.86 -9.68 -6.09
N VAL A 477 20.64 -10.16 -6.34
CA VAL A 477 19.53 -10.04 -5.37
C VAL A 477 19.65 -11.07 -4.25
N GLU A 478 20.13 -12.29 -4.53
CA GLU A 478 20.16 -13.39 -3.55
C GLU A 478 20.99 -13.09 -2.27
N PRO A 479 22.19 -12.47 -2.32
CA PRO A 479 22.93 -12.11 -1.10
C PRO A 479 22.13 -11.15 -0.19
N PHE A 480 21.37 -10.24 -0.78
CA PHE A 480 20.48 -9.36 -0.03
C PHE A 480 19.31 -10.13 0.61
N LEU A 481 18.69 -11.07 -0.12
CA LEU A 481 17.62 -11.90 0.45
C LEU A 481 18.11 -12.76 1.61
N GLN A 482 19.35 -13.26 1.56
CA GLN A 482 19.96 -13.97 2.69
C GLN A 482 20.10 -13.06 3.91
N THR A 483 20.45 -11.79 3.72
CA THR A 483 20.45 -10.80 4.80
C THR A 483 19.05 -10.60 5.34
N LEU A 484 18.03 -10.40 4.52
CA LEU A 484 16.64 -10.24 4.96
C LEU A 484 16.12 -11.45 5.76
N ARG A 485 16.46 -12.67 5.32
CA ARG A 485 16.11 -13.91 6.07
C ARG A 485 16.82 -13.95 7.42
N LYS A 486 18.10 -13.59 7.47
CA LYS A 486 18.89 -13.56 8.71
C LYS A 486 18.38 -12.52 9.69
N GLU A 487 17.95 -11.37 9.20
CA GLU A 487 17.41 -10.28 10.02
C GLU A 487 15.92 -10.45 10.35
N GLY A 488 15.28 -11.53 9.88
CA GLY A 488 13.89 -11.85 10.21
C GLY A 488 12.85 -11.04 9.44
N VAL A 489 13.19 -10.48 8.28
CA VAL A 489 12.23 -9.75 7.41
C VAL A 489 11.53 -10.68 6.42
N LEU A 490 12.20 -11.77 6.03
CA LEU A 490 11.65 -12.80 5.16
C LEU A 490 11.67 -14.17 5.84
N HIS A 491 10.52 -14.74 6.13
CA HIS A 491 10.37 -16.02 6.84
C HIS A 491 10.00 -17.20 5.94
N VAL A 492 9.70 -16.94 4.67
CA VAL A 492 9.14 -17.94 3.76
C VAL A 492 10.04 -18.18 2.57
#